data_ef15f84e534184cdf914227783e4b58c
#
_entry.id   ef15f84e534184cdf914227783e4b58c
#
_cell.length_a   1.000
_cell.length_b   1.000
_cell.length_c   1.000
_cell.angle_alpha   90.00
_cell.angle_beta   90.00
_cell.angle_gamma   90.00
#
_symmetry.space_group_name_H-M   'P 1'
#
loop_
_entity.id
_entity.type
_entity.pdbx_description
1 polymer ?
#
loop_
_entity_poly.entity_id
_entity_poly.type
_entity_poly.pdbx_seq_one_letter_code
_entity_poly.pdbx_strand_id
1 'polypeptide(L)'
;MVAYSLLCAVSMHAQVADLPPYTNFWHRFTSNEDTFRMALFFTEGGEVNGYYYYNNSEVKHSLIGRFDNKLLNLYQEKNGMSSSFLYGKITNEDNVIFSGVRVDSALNRKLFRFQCSLIHGGSSGHQYETGALYGSDVELEDFARLVIHKIQAGDRNWVVNHLSYPFNTLIRAKRVTVKSKQECLGVYDKIVTKEFLDFLEGTLIVDLFANGQGVEINGTGIWISNTRESTEEKYAFCIVAIL
;
A
#
# COMPACT_ATOMS: atom_id res chain seq x y z
N MET A 1 -4.78 37.74 59.76
CA MET A 1 -4.06 37.93 58.50
C MET A 1 -4.00 36.60 57.82
N VAL A 2 -4.92 36.34 56.86
CA VAL A 2 -5.05 35.06 56.16
C VAL A 2 -4.47 35.25 54.76
N ALA A 3 -3.39 34.54 54.47
CA ALA A 3 -2.72 34.56 53.16
C ALA A 3 -3.46 33.61 52.21
N TYR A 4 -4.05 34.14 51.16
CA TYR A 4 -4.60 33.36 50.04
C TYR A 4 -3.49 33.04 49.06
N SER A 5 -3.12 31.76 48.96
CA SER A 5 -2.25 31.25 47.89
C SER A 5 -3.08 31.11 46.61
N LEU A 6 -2.79 31.95 45.63
CA LEU A 6 -3.36 31.83 44.30
C LEU A 6 -2.57 30.70 43.57
N LEU A 7 -3.18 29.52 43.47
CA LEU A 7 -2.67 28.48 42.54
C LEU A 7 -3.04 28.92 41.12
N CYS A 8 -2.07 29.42 40.37
CA CYS A 8 -2.18 29.52 38.89
C CYS A 8 -2.15 28.11 38.31
N ALA A 9 -3.29 27.58 37.94
CA ALA A 9 -3.39 26.43 37.08
C ALA A 9 -2.94 26.86 35.66
N VAL A 10 -1.71 26.56 35.30
CA VAL A 10 -1.25 26.69 33.94
C VAL A 10 -1.94 25.58 33.16
N SER A 11 -2.99 25.91 32.41
CA SER A 11 -3.55 25.01 31.38
C SER A 11 -2.48 24.80 30.33
N MET A 12 -1.74 23.71 30.40
CA MET A 12 -0.99 23.19 29.25
C MET A 12 -2.03 22.80 28.20
N HIS A 13 -2.37 23.71 27.31
CA HIS A 13 -2.94 23.35 26.04
C HIS A 13 -1.81 22.59 25.32
N ALA A 14 -1.90 21.26 25.29
CA ALA A 14 -1.09 20.47 24.35
C ALA A 14 -1.41 21.07 22.97
N GLN A 15 -0.42 21.74 22.37
CA GLN A 15 -0.52 22.12 20.98
C GLN A 15 -0.77 20.82 20.22
N VAL A 16 -1.90 20.76 19.52
CA VAL A 16 -2.17 19.67 18.58
C VAL A 16 -0.97 19.64 17.66
N ALA A 17 -0.17 18.58 17.74
CA ALA A 17 0.97 18.40 16.86
C ALA A 17 0.46 18.53 15.43
N ASP A 18 1.20 19.27 14.58
CA ASP A 18 0.94 19.30 13.13
C ASP A 18 1.07 17.87 12.60
N LEU A 19 -0.02 17.12 12.61
CA LEU A 19 -0.09 15.77 12.09
C LEU A 19 0.19 15.81 10.58
N PRO A 20 0.72 14.75 9.99
CA PRO A 20 0.81 14.67 8.54
C PRO A 20 -0.60 14.89 7.97
N PRO A 21 -0.75 15.55 6.82
CA PRO A 21 -2.04 15.62 6.18
C PRO A 21 -2.53 14.19 5.97
N TYR A 22 -3.82 13.97 6.21
CA TYR A 22 -4.44 12.67 6.06
C TYR A 22 -3.96 11.60 7.06
N THR A 23 -4.11 11.84 8.37
CA THR A 23 -4.10 10.80 9.41
C THR A 23 -5.21 9.78 9.12
N ASN A 24 -5.00 8.53 9.56
CA ASN A 24 -5.83 7.38 9.22
C ASN A 24 -5.79 7.00 7.72
N PHE A 25 -4.66 7.26 7.05
CA PHE A 25 -4.36 6.85 5.70
C PHE A 25 -2.97 6.21 5.61
N TRP A 26 -2.80 5.36 4.61
CA TRP A 26 -1.52 4.80 4.24
C TRP A 26 -0.75 5.76 3.34
N HIS A 27 0.53 5.93 3.65
CA HIS A 27 1.45 6.79 2.91
C HIS A 27 2.58 5.95 2.34
N ARG A 28 2.70 5.93 1.02
CA ARG A 28 3.82 5.29 0.35
C ARG A 28 4.96 6.29 0.19
N PHE A 29 6.13 5.94 0.70
CA PHE A 29 7.35 6.73 0.61
C PHE A 29 8.36 6.07 -0.33
N THR A 30 8.88 6.83 -1.29
CA THR A 30 9.87 6.40 -2.26
C THR A 30 11.03 7.37 -2.31
N SER A 31 12.24 6.85 -2.63
CA SER A 31 13.42 7.65 -2.91
C SER A 31 14.14 7.10 -4.13
N ASN A 32 14.73 7.98 -4.93
CA ASN A 32 15.57 7.57 -6.04
C ASN A 32 16.98 7.13 -5.58
N GLU A 33 17.38 7.51 -4.37
CA GLU A 33 18.71 7.23 -3.81
C GLU A 33 18.74 5.97 -2.95
N ASP A 34 17.59 5.51 -2.47
CA ASP A 34 17.48 4.35 -1.60
C ASP A 34 16.96 3.12 -2.35
N THR A 35 17.45 1.96 -1.92
CA THR A 35 17.10 0.66 -2.50
C THR A 35 15.83 0.07 -1.91
N PHE A 36 15.13 0.79 -1.04
CA PHE A 36 13.91 0.33 -0.41
C PHE A 36 12.80 1.40 -0.43
N ARG A 37 11.58 0.95 -0.26
CA ARG A 37 10.36 1.77 -0.15
C ARG A 37 9.69 1.49 1.17
N MET A 38 8.80 2.39 1.59
CA MET A 38 8.03 2.24 2.83
C MET A 38 6.56 2.50 2.57
N ALA A 39 5.71 1.76 3.28
CA ALA A 39 4.30 2.07 3.45
C ALA A 39 4.04 2.29 4.95
N LEU A 40 3.54 3.47 5.32
CA LEU A 40 3.33 3.88 6.70
C LEU A 40 1.89 4.34 6.90
N PHE A 41 1.28 3.91 7.99
CA PHE A 41 -0.01 4.34 8.47
C PHE A 41 0.16 5.20 9.73
N PHE A 42 -0.41 6.39 9.73
CA PHE A 42 -0.35 7.34 10.84
C PHE A 42 -1.70 7.40 11.55
N THR A 43 -1.72 7.16 12.87
CA THR A 43 -2.91 7.34 13.69
C THR A 43 -3.03 8.77 14.22
N GLU A 44 -4.23 9.17 14.64
CA GLU A 44 -4.46 10.46 15.30
C GLU A 44 -3.67 10.61 16.61
N GLY A 45 -3.34 9.51 17.28
CA GLY A 45 -2.50 9.48 18.48
C GLY A 45 -1.00 9.64 18.22
N GLY A 46 -0.59 9.76 16.95
CA GLY A 46 0.81 9.87 16.53
C GLY A 46 1.55 8.54 16.51
N GLU A 47 0.88 7.42 16.71
CA GLU A 47 1.46 6.10 16.48
C GLU A 47 1.61 5.86 14.98
N VAL A 48 2.68 5.18 14.61
CA VAL A 48 2.98 4.85 13.22
C VAL A 48 3.24 3.37 13.10
N ASN A 49 2.52 2.71 12.19
CA ASN A 49 2.69 1.32 11.85
C ASN A 49 2.95 1.20 10.36
N GLY A 50 3.65 0.17 9.94
CA GLY A 50 3.88 -0.06 8.53
C GLY A 50 4.99 -1.05 8.27
N TYR A 51 5.60 -0.91 7.12
CA TYR A 51 6.69 -1.78 6.70
C TYR A 51 7.59 -1.07 5.67
N TYR A 52 8.77 -1.62 5.49
CA TYR A 52 9.59 -1.34 4.31
C TYR A 52 9.87 -2.63 3.53
N TYR A 53 10.22 -2.48 2.27
CA TYR A 53 10.65 -3.57 1.39
C TYR A 53 11.70 -3.06 0.42
N TYR A 54 12.59 -3.96 -0.02
CA TYR A 54 13.59 -3.62 -1.01
C TYR A 54 13.01 -3.62 -2.43
N ASN A 55 13.54 -2.80 -3.32
CA ASN A 55 13.04 -2.63 -4.68
C ASN A 55 13.09 -3.90 -5.55
N ASN A 56 13.73 -4.95 -5.09
CA ASN A 56 13.85 -6.26 -5.76
C ASN A 56 13.32 -7.42 -4.89
N SER A 57 12.49 -7.14 -3.89
CA SER A 57 11.98 -8.14 -2.96
C SER A 57 10.55 -7.81 -2.54
N GLU A 58 9.74 -8.84 -2.38
CA GLU A 58 8.39 -8.75 -1.82
C GLU A 58 8.35 -8.95 -0.29
N VAL A 59 9.52 -9.15 0.34
CA VAL A 59 9.61 -9.36 1.78
C VAL A 59 9.37 -8.05 2.52
N LYS A 60 8.27 -7.98 3.25
CA LYS A 60 7.92 -6.86 4.13
C LYS A 60 8.67 -6.97 5.46
N HIS A 61 9.29 -5.88 5.84
CA HIS A 61 9.96 -5.75 7.14
C HIS A 61 9.16 -4.75 7.99
N SER A 62 8.56 -5.23 9.06
CA SER A 62 7.69 -4.43 9.93
C SER A 62 8.41 -3.21 10.50
N LEU A 63 7.70 -2.11 10.53
CA LEU A 63 8.10 -0.85 11.16
C LEU A 63 7.01 -0.44 12.14
N ILE A 64 7.44 -0.02 13.31
CA ILE A 64 6.60 0.68 14.28
C ILE A 64 7.27 2.00 14.63
N GLY A 65 6.50 2.97 15.06
CA GLY A 65 7.11 4.25 15.39
C GLY A 65 6.16 5.25 16.00
N ARG A 66 6.68 6.46 16.16
CA ARG A 66 5.93 7.59 16.67
C ARG A 66 6.23 8.84 15.90
N PHE A 67 5.18 9.59 15.61
CA PHE A 67 5.22 10.91 15.03
C PHE A 67 4.80 11.95 16.08
N ASP A 68 5.66 12.92 16.33
CA ASP A 68 5.42 14.02 17.28
C ASP A 68 6.16 15.28 16.82
N ASN A 69 5.48 16.42 16.79
CA ASN A 69 6.04 17.71 16.42
C ASN A 69 6.87 17.68 15.10
N LYS A 70 6.32 17.07 14.06
CA LYS A 70 7.00 16.88 12.75
C LYS A 70 8.19 15.92 12.79
N LEU A 71 8.51 15.33 13.93
CA LEU A 71 9.54 14.31 14.05
C LEU A 71 8.93 12.92 13.96
N LEU A 72 9.51 12.10 13.09
CA LEU A 72 9.15 10.70 12.94
C LEU A 72 10.34 9.83 13.38
N ASN A 73 10.07 8.92 14.29
CA ASN A 73 11.04 7.92 14.71
C ASN A 73 10.46 6.54 14.43
N LEU A 74 11.12 5.80 13.54
CA LEU A 74 10.74 4.46 13.16
C LEU A 74 11.73 3.45 13.70
N TYR A 75 11.20 2.36 14.19
CA TYR A 75 11.92 1.22 14.73
C TYR A 75 11.65 -0.01 13.89
N GLN A 76 12.70 -0.75 13.61
CA GLN A 76 12.58 -2.10 13.07
C GLN A 76 12.55 -3.08 14.22
N GLU A 77 11.52 -3.91 14.27
CA GLU A 77 11.46 -5.02 15.19
C GLU A 77 12.21 -6.22 14.61
N LYS A 78 13.22 -6.71 15.35
CA LYS A 78 13.96 -7.91 14.99
C LYS A 78 14.16 -8.76 16.22
N ASN A 79 13.63 -9.99 16.21
CA ASN A 79 13.75 -10.95 17.32
C ASN A 79 13.29 -10.39 18.67
N GLY A 80 12.19 -9.65 18.71
CA GLY A 80 11.66 -9.03 19.92
C GLY A 80 12.46 -7.84 20.46
N MET A 81 13.47 -7.38 19.74
CA MET A 81 14.22 -6.16 20.06
C MET A 81 13.93 -5.09 19.02
N SER A 82 13.56 -3.90 19.50
CA SER A 82 13.37 -2.73 18.65
C SER A 82 14.67 -1.95 18.54
N SER A 83 15.11 -1.68 17.33
CA SER A 83 16.24 -0.78 17.06
C SER A 83 15.79 0.41 16.24
N SER A 84 16.29 1.60 16.55
CA SER A 84 15.99 2.79 15.73
C SER A 84 16.53 2.57 14.32
N PHE A 85 15.63 2.67 13.34
CA PHE A 85 15.94 2.43 11.94
C PHE A 85 16.00 3.73 11.14
N LEU A 86 15.01 4.60 11.33
CA LEU A 86 14.90 5.90 10.69
C LEU A 86 14.48 6.94 11.72
N TYR A 87 15.19 8.05 11.75
CA TYR A 87 14.83 9.19 12.58
C TYR A 87 14.96 10.47 11.78
N GLY A 88 13.91 11.28 11.73
CA GLY A 88 13.94 12.49 10.94
C GLY A 88 12.68 13.34 11.05
N LYS A 89 12.57 14.30 10.14
CA LYS A 89 11.49 15.27 10.10
C LYS A 89 10.59 15.02 8.88
N ILE A 90 9.29 15.12 9.10
CA ILE A 90 8.32 15.23 8.01
C ILE A 90 8.07 16.72 7.74
N THR A 91 8.17 17.11 6.49
CA THR A 91 7.78 18.43 5.98
C THR A 91 6.67 18.28 4.94
N ASN A 92 5.85 19.31 4.81
CA ASN A 92 4.58 19.25 4.10
C ASN A 92 4.27 20.56 3.35
N GLU A 93 5.26 21.11 2.68
CA GLU A 93 5.07 22.36 1.92
C GLU A 93 4.31 22.08 0.61
N ASP A 94 5.00 21.53 -0.39
CA ASP A 94 4.37 21.11 -1.67
C ASP A 94 4.14 19.60 -1.75
N ASN A 95 4.92 18.85 -1.00
CA ASN A 95 4.88 17.38 -0.92
C ASN A 95 5.21 16.91 0.49
N VAL A 96 4.66 15.77 0.90
CA VAL A 96 5.06 15.12 2.15
C VAL A 96 6.44 14.50 1.97
N ILE A 97 7.43 15.06 2.65
CA ILE A 97 8.82 14.61 2.60
C ILE A 97 9.26 14.16 3.99
N PHE A 98 9.81 12.96 4.06
CA PHE A 98 10.48 12.44 5.25
C PHE A 98 11.99 12.42 5.02
N SER A 99 12.73 13.16 5.81
CA SER A 99 14.19 13.27 5.70
C SER A 99 14.85 13.21 7.05
N GLY A 100 16.05 12.63 7.10
CA GLY A 100 16.78 12.45 8.35
C GLY A 100 17.94 11.49 8.26
N VAL A 101 18.10 10.65 9.27
CA VAL A 101 19.20 9.70 9.43
C VAL A 101 18.66 8.28 9.49
N ARG A 102 19.18 7.40 8.64
CA ARG A 102 19.04 5.96 8.73
C ARG A 102 20.23 5.38 9.50
N VAL A 103 19.93 4.45 10.40
CA VAL A 103 20.96 3.71 11.14
C VAL A 103 20.88 2.25 10.70
N ASP A 104 21.98 1.69 10.22
CA ASP A 104 22.05 0.27 9.87
C ASP A 104 22.44 -0.62 11.08
N SER A 105 22.47 -1.93 10.87
CA SER A 105 22.83 -2.90 11.91
C SER A 105 24.28 -2.79 12.39
N ALA A 106 25.15 -2.14 11.63
CA ALA A 106 26.54 -1.85 12.02
C ALA A 106 26.69 -0.45 12.64
N LEU A 107 25.56 0.21 12.96
CA LEU A 107 25.49 1.56 13.51
C LEU A 107 26.03 2.66 12.57
N ASN A 108 26.19 2.37 11.29
CA ASN A 108 26.51 3.39 10.32
C ASN A 108 25.30 4.31 10.11
N ARG A 109 25.59 5.60 9.95
CA ARG A 109 24.57 6.61 9.73
C ARG A 109 24.60 7.09 8.29
N LYS A 110 23.46 7.05 7.61
CA LYS A 110 23.27 7.58 6.25
C LYS A 110 22.13 8.58 6.25
N LEU A 111 22.32 9.72 5.60
CA LEU A 111 21.24 10.66 5.35
C LEU A 111 20.27 10.04 4.34
N PHE A 112 19.00 10.36 4.50
CA PHE A 112 17.95 9.94 3.57
C PHE A 112 16.97 11.08 3.28
N ARG A 113 16.30 10.94 2.15
CA ARG A 113 15.14 11.75 1.77
C ARG A 113 14.16 10.90 1.00
N PHE A 114 12.98 10.72 1.56
CA PHE A 114 11.85 10.03 0.93
C PHE A 114 10.75 11.03 0.62
N GLN A 115 10.14 10.89 -0.54
CA GLN A 115 8.95 11.62 -0.92
C GLN A 115 7.75 10.69 -0.82
N CYS A 116 6.63 11.17 -0.28
CA CYS A 116 5.37 10.47 -0.35
C CYS A 116 4.87 10.50 -1.80
N SER A 117 4.80 9.34 -2.40
CA SER A 117 4.40 9.18 -3.80
C SER A 117 2.91 8.82 -3.96
N LEU A 118 2.28 8.36 -2.88
CA LEU A 118 0.89 7.93 -2.87
C LEU A 118 0.33 8.01 -1.46
N ILE A 119 -0.92 8.45 -1.33
CA ILE A 119 -1.73 8.37 -0.12
C ILE A 119 -3.02 7.65 -0.51
N HIS A 120 -3.39 6.62 0.24
CA HIS A 120 -4.62 5.87 -0.03
C HIS A 120 -5.31 5.44 1.26
N GLY A 121 -6.61 5.14 1.16
CA GLY A 121 -7.41 4.64 2.27
C GLY A 121 -6.92 3.29 2.77
N GLY A 122 -7.53 2.84 3.84
CA GLY A 122 -7.24 1.63 4.58
C GLY A 122 -7.34 1.88 6.07
N SER A 123 -7.18 0.85 6.89
CA SER A 123 -7.11 0.97 8.34
C SER A 123 -5.76 0.49 8.86
N SER A 124 -5.52 0.68 10.16
CA SER A 124 -4.32 0.15 10.80
C SER A 124 -4.33 -1.38 10.73
N GLY A 125 -3.44 -1.95 9.94
CA GLY A 125 -3.35 -3.40 9.70
C GLY A 125 -4.06 -3.91 8.44
N HIS A 126 -4.86 -3.07 7.75
CA HIS A 126 -5.57 -3.41 6.52
C HIS A 126 -5.33 -2.34 5.45
N GLN A 127 -4.20 -2.45 4.76
CA GLN A 127 -3.74 -1.46 3.78
C GLN A 127 -4.70 -1.32 2.59
N TYR A 128 -5.32 -2.42 2.17
CA TYR A 128 -6.16 -2.47 0.97
C TYR A 128 -7.66 -2.41 1.27
N GLU A 129 -8.03 -2.11 2.52
CA GLU A 129 -9.43 -1.95 2.90
C GLU A 129 -10.04 -0.72 2.21
N THR A 130 -10.90 -0.95 1.24
CA THR A 130 -11.56 0.08 0.44
C THR A 130 -13.08 0.04 0.57
N GLY A 131 -13.58 -0.28 1.76
CA GLY A 131 -15.02 -0.26 2.08
C GLY A 131 -15.88 -1.34 1.40
N ALA A 132 -15.38 -1.98 0.35
CA ALA A 132 -16.08 -3.04 -0.38
C ALA A 132 -15.18 -4.28 -0.61
N LEU A 133 -13.96 -4.28 -0.09
CA LEU A 133 -13.04 -5.41 -0.23
C LEU A 133 -12.94 -6.17 1.09
N TYR A 134 -13.38 -7.42 1.06
CA TYR A 134 -13.28 -8.36 2.16
C TYR A 134 -12.00 -9.20 2.02
N GLY A 135 -11.47 -9.65 3.14
CA GLY A 135 -10.26 -10.48 3.19
C GLY A 135 -9.05 -9.73 3.75
N SER A 136 -8.02 -10.48 4.11
CA SER A 136 -6.78 -9.92 4.60
C SER A 136 -5.87 -9.42 3.46
N ASP A 137 -4.98 -8.49 3.78
CA ASP A 137 -3.97 -8.01 2.83
C ASP A 137 -3.10 -9.17 2.28
N VAL A 138 -2.80 -10.17 3.12
CA VAL A 138 -2.03 -11.35 2.72
C VAL A 138 -2.77 -12.20 1.70
N GLU A 139 -4.05 -12.49 1.94
CA GLU A 139 -4.87 -13.28 1.00
C GLU A 139 -5.03 -12.56 -0.35
N LEU A 140 -5.17 -11.24 -0.32
CA LEU A 140 -5.24 -10.44 -1.54
C LEU A 140 -3.92 -10.46 -2.33
N GLU A 141 -2.79 -10.29 -1.65
CA GLU A 141 -1.47 -10.36 -2.28
C GLU A 141 -1.19 -11.76 -2.83
N ASP A 142 -1.58 -12.81 -2.12
CA ASP A 142 -1.45 -14.20 -2.60
C ASP A 142 -2.33 -14.45 -3.84
N PHE A 143 -3.54 -13.90 -3.86
CA PHE A 143 -4.39 -13.97 -5.06
C PHE A 143 -3.77 -13.17 -6.21
N ALA A 144 -3.21 -11.99 -5.97
CA ALA A 144 -2.52 -11.20 -6.99
C ALA A 144 -1.32 -11.97 -7.59
N ARG A 145 -0.50 -12.62 -6.74
CA ARG A 145 0.61 -13.51 -7.20
C ARG A 145 0.07 -14.65 -8.07
N LEU A 146 -1.00 -15.26 -7.64
CA LEU A 146 -1.64 -16.35 -8.39
C LEU A 146 -2.13 -15.87 -9.76
N VAL A 147 -2.76 -14.69 -9.84
CA VAL A 147 -3.20 -14.07 -11.10
C VAL A 147 -2.04 -13.88 -12.06
N ILE A 148 -0.95 -13.24 -11.62
CA ILE A 148 0.24 -13.02 -12.45
C ILE A 148 0.81 -14.36 -12.92
N HIS A 149 1.00 -15.31 -12.01
CA HIS A 149 1.52 -16.64 -12.35
C HIS A 149 0.65 -17.36 -13.39
N LYS A 150 -0.68 -17.32 -13.25
CA LYS A 150 -1.62 -17.97 -14.17
C LYS A 150 -1.62 -17.32 -15.57
N ILE A 151 -1.52 -15.99 -15.63
CA ILE A 151 -1.40 -15.26 -16.90
C ILE A 151 -0.07 -15.62 -17.58
N GLN A 152 1.04 -15.59 -16.89
CA GLN A 152 2.37 -15.91 -17.41
C GLN A 152 2.49 -17.39 -17.84
N ALA A 153 1.85 -18.31 -17.11
CA ALA A 153 1.78 -19.73 -17.47
C ALA A 153 0.85 -20.02 -18.66
N GLY A 154 0.12 -19.02 -19.17
CA GLY A 154 -0.85 -19.19 -20.25
C GLY A 154 -2.11 -20.01 -19.88
N ASP A 155 -2.43 -20.09 -18.59
CA ASP A 155 -3.62 -20.82 -18.09
C ASP A 155 -4.90 -20.01 -18.35
N ARG A 156 -5.26 -19.90 -19.63
CA ARG A 156 -6.43 -19.12 -20.10
C ARG A 156 -7.72 -19.52 -19.39
N ASN A 157 -7.90 -20.80 -19.18
CA ASN A 157 -9.14 -21.28 -18.57
C ASN A 157 -9.27 -20.83 -17.12
N TRP A 158 -8.17 -20.85 -16.38
CA TRP A 158 -8.16 -20.34 -15.02
C TRP A 158 -8.45 -18.83 -15.00
N VAL A 159 -7.73 -18.04 -15.81
CA VAL A 159 -7.90 -16.57 -15.88
C VAL A 159 -9.35 -16.22 -16.23
N VAL A 160 -9.88 -16.79 -17.30
CA VAL A 160 -11.25 -16.53 -17.77
C VAL A 160 -12.29 -16.94 -16.72
N ASN A 161 -12.06 -17.99 -15.94
CA ASN A 161 -12.95 -18.40 -14.88
C ASN A 161 -12.91 -17.50 -13.64
N HIS A 162 -11.85 -16.72 -13.47
CA HIS A 162 -11.69 -15.78 -12.35
C HIS A 162 -11.98 -14.32 -12.73
N LEU A 163 -12.42 -14.06 -13.96
CA LEU A 163 -12.91 -12.75 -14.39
C LEU A 163 -14.37 -12.54 -13.99
N SER A 164 -14.68 -11.35 -13.47
CA SER A 164 -16.04 -10.89 -13.19
C SER A 164 -16.66 -10.29 -14.45
N TYR A 165 -17.70 -10.89 -14.99
CA TYR A 165 -18.37 -10.43 -16.21
C TYR A 165 -19.60 -9.57 -15.90
N PRO A 166 -19.90 -8.55 -16.76
CA PRO A 166 -19.05 -8.03 -17.83
C PRO A 166 -17.84 -7.25 -17.27
N PHE A 167 -16.70 -7.26 -17.99
CA PHE A 167 -15.54 -6.44 -17.65
C PHE A 167 -15.07 -5.60 -18.82
N ASN A 168 -14.34 -4.55 -18.52
CA ASN A 168 -13.73 -3.68 -19.53
C ASN A 168 -12.26 -4.02 -19.72
N THR A 169 -11.80 -3.97 -20.97
CA THR A 169 -10.40 -4.18 -21.35
C THR A 169 -10.00 -3.25 -22.49
N LEU A 170 -8.71 -3.18 -22.79
CA LEU A 170 -8.18 -2.49 -23.95
C LEU A 170 -7.75 -3.50 -25.03
N ILE A 171 -8.29 -3.36 -26.23
CA ILE A 171 -7.84 -4.12 -27.39
C ILE A 171 -7.41 -3.11 -28.46
N ARG A 172 -6.12 -3.08 -28.81
CA ARG A 172 -5.53 -2.10 -29.74
C ARG A 172 -5.86 -0.64 -29.33
N ALA A 173 -5.66 -0.34 -28.05
CA ALA A 173 -5.97 0.96 -27.43
C ALA A 173 -7.46 1.40 -27.49
N LYS A 174 -8.38 0.49 -27.82
CA LYS A 174 -9.83 0.76 -27.76
C LYS A 174 -10.44 0.05 -26.58
N ARG A 175 -11.25 0.76 -25.80
CA ARG A 175 -12.03 0.16 -24.71
C ARG A 175 -13.08 -0.78 -25.29
N VAL A 176 -13.09 -2.02 -24.81
CA VAL A 176 -14.01 -3.08 -25.21
C VAL A 176 -14.63 -3.67 -23.95
N THR A 177 -15.92 -3.86 -23.95
CA THR A 177 -16.63 -4.59 -22.87
C THR A 177 -16.80 -6.05 -23.29
N VAL A 178 -16.17 -6.94 -22.53
CA VAL A 178 -16.27 -8.39 -22.69
C VAL A 178 -17.40 -8.90 -21.79
N LYS A 179 -18.42 -9.55 -22.37
CA LYS A 179 -19.67 -9.86 -21.68
C LYS A 179 -19.71 -11.28 -21.11
N SER A 180 -18.88 -12.17 -21.57
CA SER A 180 -18.93 -13.59 -21.20
C SER A 180 -17.58 -14.29 -21.31
N LYS A 181 -17.47 -15.45 -20.65
CA LYS A 181 -16.30 -16.35 -20.75
C LYS A 181 -15.99 -16.74 -22.19
N GLN A 182 -17.04 -17.07 -22.98
CA GLN A 182 -16.89 -17.46 -24.38
C GLN A 182 -16.27 -16.33 -25.22
N GLU A 183 -16.78 -15.10 -25.04
CA GLU A 183 -16.26 -13.92 -25.72
C GLU A 183 -14.81 -13.64 -25.30
N CYS A 184 -14.50 -13.75 -24.00
CA CYS A 184 -13.16 -13.58 -23.49
C CYS A 184 -12.17 -14.58 -24.10
N LEU A 185 -12.52 -15.84 -24.17
CA LEU A 185 -11.68 -16.87 -24.83
C LEU A 185 -11.39 -16.52 -26.28
N GLY A 186 -12.37 -15.96 -27.00
CA GLY A 186 -12.20 -15.55 -28.40
C GLY A 186 -11.30 -14.35 -28.62
N VAL A 187 -11.06 -13.52 -27.59
CA VAL A 187 -10.25 -12.32 -27.68
C VAL A 187 -9.02 -12.36 -26.76
N TYR A 188 -8.79 -13.44 -26.02
CA TYR A 188 -7.78 -13.56 -24.98
C TYR A 188 -6.37 -13.14 -25.47
N ASP A 189 -5.92 -13.62 -26.64
CA ASP A 189 -4.60 -13.29 -27.20
C ASP A 189 -4.48 -11.82 -27.67
N LYS A 190 -5.59 -11.10 -27.72
CA LYS A 190 -5.59 -9.65 -28.01
C LYS A 190 -5.51 -8.82 -26.73
N ILE A 191 -5.82 -9.42 -25.59
CA ILE A 191 -5.74 -8.82 -24.25
C ILE A 191 -4.38 -9.16 -23.65
N VAL A 192 -4.03 -10.45 -23.61
CA VAL A 192 -2.77 -10.95 -23.07
C VAL A 192 -1.78 -11.12 -24.23
N THR A 193 -1.19 -9.99 -24.63
CA THR A 193 -0.17 -9.96 -25.70
C THR A 193 1.21 -10.31 -25.15
N LYS A 194 2.18 -10.55 -26.05
CA LYS A 194 3.56 -10.77 -25.64
C LYS A 194 4.11 -9.56 -24.87
N GLU A 195 3.85 -8.36 -25.33
CA GLU A 195 4.28 -7.11 -24.68
C GLU A 195 3.71 -6.99 -23.27
N PHE A 196 2.45 -7.41 -23.07
CA PHE A 196 1.83 -7.45 -21.76
C PHE A 196 2.50 -8.49 -20.84
N LEU A 197 2.82 -9.68 -21.36
CA LEU A 197 3.56 -10.71 -20.61
C LEU A 197 4.97 -10.23 -20.22
N ASP A 198 5.69 -9.60 -21.15
CA ASP A 198 7.01 -9.03 -20.90
C ASP A 198 6.94 -7.92 -19.83
N PHE A 199 5.87 -7.12 -19.82
CA PHE A 199 5.61 -6.09 -18.81
C PHE A 199 5.31 -6.68 -17.42
N LEU A 200 4.65 -7.83 -17.35
CA LEU A 200 4.39 -8.51 -16.07
C LEU A 200 5.64 -9.16 -15.47
N GLU A 201 6.70 -9.33 -16.25
CA GLU A 201 7.95 -9.89 -15.76
C GLU A 201 8.60 -8.94 -14.75
N GLY A 202 8.88 -9.43 -13.54
CA GLY A 202 9.45 -8.62 -12.48
C GLY A 202 8.47 -7.70 -11.73
N THR A 203 7.17 -7.79 -12.02
CA THR A 203 6.16 -7.07 -11.22
C THR A 203 6.17 -7.59 -9.78
N LEU A 204 6.43 -6.69 -8.82
CA LEU A 204 6.39 -7.02 -7.41
C LEU A 204 4.95 -6.97 -6.87
N ILE A 205 4.57 -7.98 -6.11
CA ILE A 205 3.27 -8.06 -5.45
C ILE A 205 3.43 -7.62 -3.98
N VAL A 206 3.70 -6.37 -3.82
CA VAL A 206 3.82 -5.71 -2.52
C VAL A 206 3.39 -4.27 -2.66
N ASP A 207 2.71 -3.73 -1.64
CA ASP A 207 2.26 -2.34 -1.62
C ASP A 207 1.43 -1.97 -2.87
N LEU A 208 0.36 -2.75 -3.10
CA LEU A 208 -0.56 -2.58 -4.23
C LEU A 208 -1.34 -1.27 -4.13
N PHE A 209 -1.82 -0.76 -5.25
CA PHE A 209 -2.68 0.43 -5.25
C PHE A 209 -4.13 0.06 -4.99
N ALA A 210 -4.77 0.68 -4.00
CA ALA A 210 -6.17 0.43 -3.64
C ALA A 210 -7.03 1.70 -3.74
N ASN A 211 -8.24 1.56 -4.27
CA ASN A 211 -9.27 2.60 -4.28
C ASN A 211 -10.67 1.99 -4.26
N GLY A 212 -11.73 2.81 -4.35
CA GLY A 212 -13.12 2.34 -4.35
C GLY A 212 -13.53 1.42 -5.50
N GLN A 213 -12.67 1.16 -6.49
CA GLN A 213 -12.90 0.21 -7.59
C GLN A 213 -12.29 -1.16 -7.31
N GLY A 214 -11.40 -1.26 -6.33
CA GLY A 214 -10.66 -2.46 -5.99
C GLY A 214 -9.16 -2.19 -5.84
N VAL A 215 -8.36 -3.21 -6.09
CA VAL A 215 -6.91 -3.16 -5.97
C VAL A 215 -6.24 -3.43 -7.31
N GLU A 216 -5.36 -2.53 -7.72
CA GLU A 216 -4.56 -2.67 -8.94
C GLU A 216 -3.19 -3.29 -8.62
N ILE A 217 -2.78 -4.23 -9.42
CA ILE A 217 -1.45 -4.80 -9.35
C ILE A 217 -0.44 -3.83 -10.00
N ASN A 218 0.09 -2.92 -9.19
CA ASN A 218 1.26 -2.05 -9.48
C ASN A 218 1.43 -1.56 -10.92
N GLY A 219 0.42 -0.86 -11.46
CA GLY A 219 0.47 -0.26 -12.79
C GLY A 219 0.30 -1.24 -13.95
N THR A 220 -0.03 -2.50 -13.68
CA THR A 220 -0.26 -3.51 -14.73
C THR A 220 -1.59 -3.34 -15.46
N GLY A 221 -2.50 -2.54 -14.92
CA GLY A 221 -3.88 -2.46 -15.38
C GLY A 221 -4.73 -3.67 -14.98
N ILE A 222 -4.19 -4.62 -14.20
CA ILE A 222 -4.97 -5.74 -13.64
C ILE A 222 -5.60 -5.29 -12.34
N TRP A 223 -6.92 -5.31 -12.29
CA TRP A 223 -7.69 -4.94 -11.13
C TRP A 223 -8.36 -6.14 -10.49
N ILE A 224 -8.25 -6.22 -9.17
CA ILE A 224 -8.83 -7.28 -8.32
C ILE A 224 -9.89 -6.67 -7.42
N SER A 225 -10.99 -7.39 -7.21
CA SER A 225 -12.02 -7.07 -6.23
C SER A 225 -12.64 -8.35 -5.70
N ASN A 226 -13.60 -8.23 -4.79
CA ASN A 226 -14.40 -9.37 -4.42
C ASN A 226 -15.48 -9.68 -5.48
N THR A 227 -15.93 -10.91 -5.53
CA THR A 227 -17.11 -11.27 -6.36
C THR A 227 -18.35 -10.56 -5.84
N ARG A 228 -19.36 -10.34 -6.69
CA ARG A 228 -20.59 -9.63 -6.34
C ARG A 228 -21.39 -10.28 -5.21
N GLU A 229 -21.16 -11.57 -4.97
CA GLU A 229 -21.84 -12.37 -3.96
C GLU A 229 -21.06 -12.42 -2.63
N SER A 230 -19.92 -11.71 -2.56
CA SER A 230 -19.06 -11.70 -1.38
C SER A 230 -19.70 -10.93 -0.24
N THR A 231 -19.52 -11.45 0.96
CA THR A 231 -19.85 -10.83 2.24
C THR A 231 -18.64 -10.94 3.16
N GLU A 232 -18.65 -10.26 4.29
CA GLU A 232 -17.55 -10.35 5.26
C GLU A 232 -17.31 -11.79 5.75
N GLU A 233 -18.36 -12.57 5.90
CA GLU A 233 -18.29 -13.98 6.34
C GLU A 233 -17.88 -14.93 5.22
N LYS A 234 -18.17 -14.57 3.96
CA LYS A 234 -17.90 -15.40 2.80
C LYS A 234 -17.55 -14.53 1.61
N TYR A 235 -16.28 -14.50 1.25
CA TYR A 235 -15.77 -13.73 0.12
C TYR A 235 -14.92 -14.58 -0.81
N ALA A 236 -14.78 -14.11 -2.04
CA ALA A 236 -13.84 -14.63 -3.02
C ALA A 236 -13.33 -13.46 -3.87
N PHE A 237 -12.04 -13.50 -4.21
CA PHE A 237 -11.44 -12.53 -5.11
C PHE A 237 -11.70 -12.88 -6.56
N CYS A 238 -11.81 -11.86 -7.39
CA CYS A 238 -11.91 -11.99 -8.84
C CYS A 238 -11.16 -10.85 -9.56
N ILE A 239 -10.85 -11.09 -10.82
CA ILE A 239 -10.27 -10.05 -11.71
C ILE A 239 -11.45 -9.27 -12.29
N VAL A 240 -11.47 -7.95 -12.09
CA VAL A 240 -12.56 -7.07 -12.56
C VAL A 240 -12.18 -6.25 -13.80
N ALA A 241 -10.89 -6.11 -14.09
CA ALA A 241 -10.40 -5.51 -15.32
C ALA A 241 -8.99 -6.00 -15.67
N ILE A 242 -8.66 -5.94 -16.96
CA ILE A 242 -7.31 -6.02 -17.53
C ILE A 242 -7.25 -4.91 -18.58
N LEU A 243 -6.47 -3.85 -18.35
CA LEU A 243 -6.47 -2.59 -19.12
C LEU A 243 -5.18 -2.38 -19.89
#